data_04d556731d6ba107102904007f59ffc0
#
_entry.id   04d556731d6ba107102904007f59ffc0
#
_cell.length_a   1.000
_cell.length_b   1.000
_cell.length_c   1.000
_cell.angle_alpha   90.00
_cell.angle_beta   90.00
_cell.angle_gamma   90.00
#
_symmetry.space_group_name_H-M   'P 1'
#
loop_
_entity.id
_entity.type
_entity.pdbx_description
1 polymer ?
#
loop_
_entity_poly.entity_id
_entity_poly.type
_entity_poly.pdbx_seq_one_letter_code
_entity_poly.pdbx_strand_id
1 'polypeptide(L)'
;MQAQKMIKFIENQIQDFENQKSLQQNKNRNLGIIYTPKEIVDYIVSNIFRIFFHEYFNSLKMNQVDFNIEKLVDILGRNPEFKVKIYNIIKNLRILDPSCGSGRFLISIAEKLYKIYQVVNPGLSNLELKKSIIERNLYANEIDQSAIVITKLRLIKWLLSSDFNNVNYYILNFKSFKSTNIDHVIEILNIKFNIYNLDFLLEFDSDKFDIIVGNPPYVENKRIKDKEFKTKLRNRYQSAYRLYDLSIIFLERSLELLNIGGYLSLILPNKFLSADYGIKIRSLLLNESEIKEIINISSLSVFQNAATYPIILSLKKTNQIKEKEIVIKSYKKISELVNNAKIMTLYFNQSQIDYLPSKVIPISDNINLLTFLFKNFKGLDETFKDL
;
A
#
# COMPACT_ATOMS: atom_id res chain seq x y z
N MET A 1 -10.93 -22.48 26.40
CA MET A 1 -11.95 -21.59 26.98
C MET A 1 -11.43 -20.13 27.14
N GLN A 2 -10.28 -19.86 27.77
CA GLN A 2 -9.77 -18.49 27.96
C GLN A 2 -9.36 -17.82 26.65
N ALA A 3 -8.63 -18.51 25.76
CA ALA A 3 -8.25 -18.00 24.45
C ALA A 3 -9.47 -17.61 23.58
N GLN A 4 -10.53 -18.41 23.60
CA GLN A 4 -11.77 -18.10 22.89
C GLN A 4 -12.47 -16.83 23.44
N LYS A 5 -12.47 -16.67 24.78
CA LYS A 5 -13.00 -15.43 25.40
C LYS A 5 -12.18 -14.20 25.01
N MET A 6 -10.85 -14.33 24.95
CA MET A 6 -9.98 -13.24 24.53
C MET A 6 -10.20 -12.89 23.05
N ILE A 7 -10.27 -13.87 22.15
CA ILE A 7 -10.54 -13.62 20.74
C ILE A 7 -11.89 -12.92 20.56
N LYS A 8 -12.94 -13.41 21.25
CA LYS A 8 -14.26 -12.77 21.20
C LYS A 8 -14.24 -11.33 21.72
N PHE A 9 -13.51 -11.07 22.79
CA PHE A 9 -13.30 -9.70 23.30
C PHE A 9 -12.62 -8.82 22.21
N ILE A 10 -11.54 -9.29 21.60
CA ILE A 10 -10.84 -8.57 20.53
C ILE A 10 -11.78 -8.31 19.35
N GLU A 11 -12.58 -9.28 18.95
CA GLU A 11 -13.57 -9.14 17.87
C GLU A 11 -14.58 -8.03 18.15
N ASN A 12 -15.12 -8.00 19.36
CA ASN A 12 -16.06 -6.95 19.78
C ASN A 12 -15.40 -5.55 19.72
N GLN A 13 -14.18 -5.40 20.23
CA GLN A 13 -13.47 -4.12 20.20
C GLN A 13 -13.21 -3.62 18.74
N ILE A 14 -12.85 -4.54 17.85
CA ILE A 14 -12.65 -4.22 16.43
C ILE A 14 -13.98 -3.80 15.79
N GLN A 15 -15.06 -4.53 16.05
CA GLN A 15 -16.38 -4.25 15.50
C GLN A 15 -16.94 -2.92 15.99
N ASP A 16 -16.80 -2.62 17.29
CA ASP A 16 -17.25 -1.35 17.88
C ASP A 16 -16.51 -0.17 17.26
N PHE A 17 -15.19 -0.28 17.06
CA PHE A 17 -14.42 0.75 16.39
C PHE A 17 -14.86 0.97 14.94
N GLU A 18 -15.08 -0.12 14.19
CA GLU A 18 -15.52 -0.01 12.79
C GLU A 18 -16.90 0.63 12.67
N ASN A 19 -17.83 0.28 13.58
CA ASN A 19 -19.14 0.87 13.65
C ASN A 19 -19.06 2.37 13.95
N GLN A 20 -18.23 2.77 14.93
CA GLN A 20 -18.03 4.20 15.28
C GLN A 20 -17.43 4.98 14.12
N LYS A 21 -16.41 4.44 13.43
CA LYS A 21 -15.78 5.10 12.27
C LYS A 21 -16.72 5.21 11.08
N SER A 22 -17.56 4.20 10.81
CA SER A 22 -18.56 4.27 9.74
C SER A 22 -19.62 5.36 10.00
N LEU A 23 -20.05 5.53 11.25
CA LEU A 23 -20.96 6.61 11.66
C LEU A 23 -20.29 7.98 11.53
N GLN A 24 -19.00 8.10 11.88
CA GLN A 24 -18.22 9.33 11.74
C GLN A 24 -17.98 9.71 10.28
N GLN A 25 -17.72 8.75 9.38
CA GLN A 25 -17.57 9.01 7.94
C GLN A 25 -18.82 9.66 7.34
N ASN A 26 -20.01 9.24 7.78
CA ASN A 26 -21.27 9.85 7.37
C ASN A 26 -21.46 11.30 7.89
N LYS A 27 -20.82 11.66 9.03
CA LYS A 27 -20.88 13.00 9.63
C LYS A 27 -19.73 13.92 9.22
N ASN A 28 -18.52 13.38 9.03
CA ASN A 28 -17.29 14.15 8.80
C ASN A 28 -16.60 13.80 7.48
N ARG A 29 -17.23 14.12 6.34
CA ARG A 29 -16.59 14.07 5.00
C ARG A 29 -15.30 14.93 4.90
N ASN A 30 -14.97 15.69 5.95
CA ASN A 30 -13.88 16.65 5.97
C ASN A 30 -12.51 16.07 6.35
N LEU A 31 -12.42 14.85 6.89
CA LEU A 31 -11.16 14.28 7.38
C LEU A 31 -10.39 13.46 6.35
N GLY A 32 -10.91 13.30 5.11
CA GLY A 32 -10.20 12.58 4.04
C GLY A 32 -9.95 11.09 4.29
N ILE A 33 -10.52 10.53 5.37
CA ILE A 33 -10.36 9.12 5.74
C ILE A 33 -11.32 8.29 4.87
N ILE A 34 -10.77 7.52 3.94
CA ILE A 34 -11.54 6.60 3.10
C ILE A 34 -11.22 5.17 3.53
N TYR A 35 -12.26 4.45 3.96
CA TYR A 35 -12.13 3.06 4.33
C TYR A 35 -12.01 2.17 3.09
N THR A 36 -10.94 1.39 3.00
CA THR A 36 -10.67 0.50 1.87
C THR A 36 -11.33 -0.86 2.11
N PRO A 37 -12.23 -1.34 1.22
CA PRO A 37 -12.79 -2.68 1.29
C PRO A 37 -11.72 -3.76 1.26
N LYS A 38 -12.00 -4.89 1.93
CA LYS A 38 -11.06 -6.01 2.07
C LYS A 38 -10.60 -6.53 0.70
N GLU A 39 -11.51 -6.66 -0.25
CA GLU A 39 -11.24 -7.17 -1.59
C GLU A 39 -10.23 -6.31 -2.35
N ILE A 40 -10.31 -4.99 -2.18
CA ILE A 40 -9.38 -4.04 -2.80
C ILE A 40 -8.01 -4.11 -2.11
N VAL A 41 -7.98 -4.20 -0.77
CA VAL A 41 -6.74 -4.39 -0.02
C VAL A 41 -6.04 -5.68 -0.45
N ASP A 42 -6.76 -6.79 -0.50
CA ASP A 42 -6.22 -8.10 -0.88
C ASP A 42 -5.71 -8.11 -2.32
N TYR A 43 -6.40 -7.41 -3.22
CA TYR A 43 -5.92 -7.22 -4.60
C TYR A 43 -4.62 -6.44 -4.66
N ILE A 44 -4.55 -5.27 -3.99
CA ILE A 44 -3.35 -4.42 -4.00
C ILE A 44 -2.15 -5.17 -3.44
N VAL A 45 -2.32 -5.84 -2.30
CA VAL A 45 -1.25 -6.61 -1.68
C VAL A 45 -0.83 -7.79 -2.55
N SER A 46 -1.78 -8.51 -3.17
CA SER A 46 -1.45 -9.58 -4.13
C SER A 46 -0.70 -9.05 -5.34
N ASN A 47 -1.13 -7.91 -5.87
CA ASN A 47 -0.53 -7.30 -7.04
C ASN A 47 0.89 -6.80 -6.78
N ILE A 48 1.14 -6.11 -5.65
CA ILE A 48 2.49 -5.63 -5.33
C ILE A 48 3.45 -6.80 -5.07
N PHE A 49 3.00 -7.88 -4.42
CA PHE A 49 3.80 -9.10 -4.27
C PHE A 49 4.08 -9.76 -5.63
N ARG A 50 3.10 -9.79 -6.54
CA ARG A 50 3.29 -10.26 -7.92
C ARG A 50 4.39 -9.46 -8.62
N ILE A 51 4.32 -8.12 -8.57
CA ILE A 51 5.31 -7.25 -9.20
C ILE A 51 6.69 -7.45 -8.55
N PHE A 52 6.76 -7.51 -7.22
CA PHE A 52 7.99 -7.69 -6.46
C PHE A 52 8.68 -9.03 -6.79
N PHE A 53 7.96 -10.14 -6.72
CA PHE A 53 8.53 -11.45 -6.96
C PHE A 53 8.80 -11.73 -8.44
N HIS A 54 8.10 -11.05 -9.35
CA HIS A 54 8.26 -11.24 -10.79
C HIS A 54 9.72 -11.08 -11.26
N GLU A 55 10.48 -10.15 -10.71
CA GLU A 55 11.89 -9.97 -11.07
C GLU A 55 12.75 -11.18 -10.70
N TYR A 56 12.43 -11.84 -9.59
CA TYR A 56 13.12 -13.06 -9.17
C TYR A 56 12.76 -14.26 -10.04
N PHE A 57 11.52 -14.30 -10.57
CA PHE A 57 11.06 -15.37 -11.47
C PHE A 57 11.61 -15.24 -12.89
N ASN A 58 11.78 -14.03 -13.39
CA ASN A 58 12.40 -13.81 -14.69
C ASN A 58 13.81 -14.41 -14.78
N SER A 59 14.54 -14.39 -13.68
CA SER A 59 15.85 -15.05 -13.58
C SER A 59 15.77 -16.58 -13.74
N LEU A 60 14.59 -17.18 -13.57
CA LEU A 60 14.32 -18.61 -13.67
C LEU A 60 13.65 -19.01 -15.01
N LYS A 61 13.50 -18.08 -15.98
CA LYS A 61 12.82 -18.31 -17.28
C LYS A 61 11.38 -18.82 -17.13
N MET A 62 10.68 -18.43 -16.08
CA MET A 62 9.30 -18.84 -15.84
C MET A 62 8.31 -17.88 -16.50
N ASN A 63 7.35 -18.43 -17.28
CA ASN A 63 6.36 -17.63 -18.01
C ASN A 63 5.47 -16.81 -17.07
N GLN A 64 5.29 -15.53 -17.42
CA GLN A 64 4.81 -14.43 -16.60
C GLN A 64 3.28 -14.40 -16.33
N VAL A 65 2.50 -15.14 -17.11
CA VAL A 65 1.09 -14.79 -17.38
C VAL A 65 0.15 -14.97 -16.20
N ASP A 66 0.51 -15.78 -15.19
CA ASP A 66 -0.43 -16.17 -14.13
C ASP A 66 0.21 -16.25 -12.73
N PHE A 67 1.11 -15.35 -12.38
CA PHE A 67 1.72 -15.39 -11.05
C PHE A 67 0.72 -14.96 -9.96
N ASN A 68 0.54 -15.83 -8.98
CA ASN A 68 -0.12 -15.53 -7.71
C ASN A 68 0.63 -16.21 -6.54
N ILE A 69 0.25 -15.91 -5.30
CA ILE A 69 0.93 -16.47 -4.12
C ILE A 69 0.79 -17.99 -4.06
N GLU A 70 -0.31 -18.57 -4.47
CA GLU A 70 -0.56 -20.01 -4.48
C GLU A 70 0.41 -20.71 -5.45
N LYS A 71 0.60 -20.17 -6.65
CA LYS A 71 1.60 -20.69 -7.61
C LYS A 71 3.03 -20.53 -7.08
N LEU A 72 3.36 -19.39 -6.44
CA LEU A 72 4.65 -19.23 -5.78
C LEU A 72 4.90 -20.34 -4.75
N VAL A 73 3.96 -20.57 -3.87
CA VAL A 73 4.03 -21.60 -2.83
C VAL A 73 4.23 -23.00 -3.42
N ASP A 74 3.51 -23.35 -4.49
CA ASP A 74 3.67 -24.62 -5.21
C ASP A 74 5.09 -24.78 -5.81
N ILE A 75 5.58 -23.75 -6.47
CA ILE A 75 6.94 -23.72 -7.05
C ILE A 75 8.00 -23.88 -5.95
N LEU A 76 7.85 -23.15 -4.84
CA LEU A 76 8.75 -23.25 -3.70
C LEU A 76 8.75 -24.65 -3.11
N GLY A 77 7.58 -25.31 -3.03
CA GLY A 77 7.47 -26.68 -2.56
C GLY A 77 8.32 -27.67 -3.35
N ARG A 78 8.52 -27.44 -4.65
CA ARG A 78 9.20 -28.33 -5.59
C ARG A 78 10.68 -27.98 -5.86
N ASN A 79 11.15 -26.79 -5.41
CA ASN A 79 12.49 -26.31 -5.70
C ASN A 79 13.25 -25.86 -4.44
N PRO A 80 14.10 -26.74 -3.86
CA PRO A 80 14.82 -26.44 -2.62
C PRO A 80 15.77 -25.24 -2.71
N GLU A 81 16.49 -25.04 -3.81
CA GLU A 81 17.43 -23.92 -3.96
C GLU A 81 16.68 -22.59 -4.00
N PHE A 82 15.57 -22.57 -4.72
CA PHE A 82 14.74 -21.40 -4.81
C PHE A 82 14.07 -21.08 -3.48
N LYS A 83 13.68 -22.10 -2.71
CA LYS A 83 13.18 -21.96 -1.34
C LYS A 83 14.17 -21.20 -0.44
N VAL A 84 15.45 -21.57 -0.45
CA VAL A 84 16.50 -20.88 0.33
C VAL A 84 16.67 -19.42 -0.13
N LYS A 85 16.67 -19.18 -1.45
CA LYS A 85 16.77 -17.84 -2.01
C LYS A 85 15.61 -16.94 -1.55
N ILE A 86 14.37 -17.43 -1.66
CA ILE A 86 13.19 -16.67 -1.24
C ILE A 86 13.17 -16.44 0.27
N TYR A 87 13.55 -17.44 1.08
CA TYR A 87 13.67 -17.26 2.52
C TYR A 87 14.66 -16.13 2.87
N ASN A 88 15.82 -16.09 2.22
CA ASN A 88 16.81 -15.03 2.46
C ASN A 88 16.30 -13.63 2.09
N ILE A 89 15.42 -13.54 1.09
CA ILE A 89 14.78 -12.28 0.70
C ILE A 89 13.74 -11.88 1.75
N ILE A 90 12.77 -12.76 2.06
CA ILE A 90 11.62 -12.39 2.87
C ILE A 90 11.97 -12.19 4.35
N LYS A 91 13.00 -12.87 4.88
CA LYS A 91 13.39 -12.73 6.29
C LYS A 91 13.83 -11.32 6.68
N ASN A 92 14.32 -10.52 5.71
CA ASN A 92 14.77 -9.16 5.91
C ASN A 92 13.85 -8.12 5.22
N LEU A 93 12.76 -8.58 4.58
CA LEU A 93 11.86 -7.73 3.84
C LEU A 93 11.12 -6.78 4.79
N ARG A 94 11.28 -5.48 4.59
CA ARG A 94 10.63 -4.42 5.38
C ARG A 94 9.49 -3.82 4.59
N ILE A 95 8.27 -3.95 5.10
CA ILE A 95 7.03 -3.49 4.44
C ILE A 95 6.35 -2.46 5.32
N LEU A 96 6.13 -1.24 4.79
CA LEU A 96 5.51 -0.13 5.49
C LEU A 96 4.10 0.15 4.96
N ASP A 97 3.16 0.35 5.89
CA ASP A 97 1.91 1.09 5.65
C ASP A 97 2.03 2.47 6.30
N PRO A 98 2.10 3.57 5.53
CA PRO A 98 2.38 4.91 6.06
C PRO A 98 1.18 5.56 6.78
N SER A 99 -0.02 4.98 6.68
CA SER A 99 -1.28 5.45 7.29
C SER A 99 -2.21 4.27 7.52
N CYS A 100 -1.82 3.39 8.41
CA CYS A 100 -2.37 2.04 8.48
C CYS A 100 -3.83 1.97 8.96
N GLY A 101 -4.38 3.04 9.53
CA GLY A 101 -5.72 3.04 10.07
C GLY A 101 -5.94 1.87 11.03
N SER A 102 -6.90 1.02 10.74
CA SER A 102 -7.19 -0.19 11.53
C SER A 102 -6.38 -1.44 11.11
N GLY A 103 -5.33 -1.31 10.31
CA GLY A 103 -4.37 -2.38 10.02
C GLY A 103 -4.77 -3.40 8.94
N ARG A 104 -5.70 -3.08 8.05
CA ARG A 104 -6.17 -4.02 7.02
C ARG A 104 -5.09 -4.43 6.04
N PHE A 105 -4.26 -3.48 5.57
CA PHE A 105 -3.13 -3.80 4.71
C PHE A 105 -2.13 -4.71 5.42
N LEU A 106 -1.82 -4.42 6.70
CA LEU A 106 -0.90 -5.23 7.48
C LEU A 106 -1.36 -6.69 7.62
N ILE A 107 -2.66 -6.92 7.85
CA ILE A 107 -3.23 -8.27 7.91
C ILE A 107 -3.11 -8.98 6.57
N SER A 108 -3.47 -8.32 5.46
CA SER A 108 -3.35 -8.92 4.13
C SER A 108 -1.91 -9.27 3.78
N ILE A 109 -0.94 -8.41 4.14
CA ILE A 109 0.50 -8.67 3.99
C ILE A 109 0.91 -9.88 4.83
N ALA A 110 0.52 -9.89 6.12
CA ALA A 110 0.84 -10.95 7.06
C ALA A 110 0.35 -12.33 6.58
N GLU A 111 -0.90 -12.41 6.08
CA GLU A 111 -1.49 -13.63 5.54
C GLU A 111 -0.70 -14.18 4.33
N LYS A 112 -0.25 -13.30 3.43
CA LYS A 112 0.52 -13.70 2.24
C LYS A 112 1.93 -14.13 2.60
N LEU A 113 2.63 -13.37 3.45
CA LEU A 113 3.96 -13.76 3.94
C LEU A 113 3.90 -15.08 4.69
N TYR A 114 2.87 -15.30 5.51
CA TYR A 114 2.72 -16.54 6.26
C TYR A 114 2.63 -17.77 5.37
N LYS A 115 1.84 -17.71 4.27
CA LYS A 115 1.79 -18.80 3.27
C LYS A 115 3.18 -19.12 2.69
N ILE A 116 3.98 -18.09 2.42
CA ILE A 116 5.33 -18.29 1.89
C ILE A 116 6.23 -18.88 2.97
N TYR A 117 6.22 -18.33 4.20
CA TYR A 117 7.05 -18.79 5.31
C TYR A 117 6.80 -20.24 5.69
N GLN A 118 5.54 -20.71 5.65
CA GLN A 118 5.20 -22.11 5.91
C GLN A 118 5.95 -23.09 4.99
N VAL A 119 6.23 -22.68 3.75
CA VAL A 119 6.95 -23.51 2.79
C VAL A 119 8.46 -23.35 2.90
N VAL A 120 8.94 -22.12 3.08
CA VAL A 120 10.39 -21.84 3.06
C VAL A 120 11.07 -22.10 4.41
N ASN A 121 10.32 -22.13 5.50
CA ASN A 121 10.82 -22.40 6.85
C ASN A 121 9.88 -23.31 7.68
N PRO A 122 9.68 -24.57 7.27
CA PRO A 122 8.74 -25.48 7.89
C PRO A 122 9.18 -25.96 9.30
N GLY A 123 10.38 -25.63 9.75
CA GLY A 123 10.91 -26.03 11.06
C GLY A 123 10.38 -25.21 12.25
N LEU A 124 9.75 -24.06 12.00
CA LEU A 124 9.16 -23.22 13.04
C LEU A 124 7.67 -23.53 13.22
N SER A 125 7.19 -23.39 14.44
CA SER A 125 5.76 -23.46 14.73
C SER A 125 5.00 -22.30 14.05
N ASN A 126 3.70 -22.47 13.84
CA ASN A 126 2.84 -21.44 13.27
C ASN A 126 2.89 -20.12 14.07
N LEU A 127 2.98 -20.21 15.38
CA LEU A 127 3.06 -19.06 16.27
C LEU A 127 4.41 -18.31 16.07
N GLU A 128 5.52 -19.02 16.01
CA GLU A 128 6.85 -18.43 15.78
C GLU A 128 6.96 -17.79 14.40
N LEU A 129 6.43 -18.42 13.36
CA LEU A 129 6.37 -17.83 12.01
C LEU A 129 5.60 -16.54 12.00
N LYS A 130 4.39 -16.52 12.58
CA LYS A 130 3.53 -15.33 12.63
C LYS A 130 4.15 -14.22 13.47
N LYS A 131 4.74 -14.55 14.61
CA LYS A 131 5.46 -13.60 15.46
C LYS A 131 6.64 -12.98 14.70
N SER A 132 7.44 -13.79 14.00
CA SER A 132 8.55 -13.32 13.19
C SER A 132 8.10 -12.34 12.08
N ILE A 133 6.96 -12.60 11.44
CA ILE A 133 6.38 -11.70 10.44
C ILE A 133 6.03 -10.35 11.06
N ILE A 134 5.34 -10.33 12.21
CA ILE A 134 4.97 -9.10 12.91
C ILE A 134 6.20 -8.28 13.27
N GLU A 135 7.22 -8.92 13.84
CA GLU A 135 8.39 -8.24 14.41
C GLU A 135 9.41 -7.80 13.37
N ARG A 136 9.52 -8.50 12.23
CA ARG A 136 10.58 -8.25 11.24
C ARG A 136 10.10 -7.60 9.96
N ASN A 137 8.88 -7.96 9.52
CA ASN A 137 8.42 -7.57 8.19
C ASN A 137 7.41 -6.41 8.21
N LEU A 138 6.58 -6.30 9.27
CA LEU A 138 5.51 -5.34 9.31
C LEU A 138 5.92 -4.05 10.02
N TYR A 139 5.80 -2.95 9.31
CA TYR A 139 5.98 -1.59 9.81
C TYR A 139 4.76 -0.76 9.49
N ALA A 140 4.37 0.13 10.40
CA ALA A 140 3.23 1.00 10.19
C ALA A 140 3.41 2.34 10.88
N ASN A 141 2.77 3.34 10.34
CA ASN A 141 2.57 4.63 11.00
C ASN A 141 1.09 5.00 10.99
N GLU A 142 0.62 5.63 12.05
CA GLU A 142 -0.75 6.14 12.16
C GLU A 142 -0.80 7.27 13.20
N ILE A 143 -1.48 8.35 12.87
CA ILE A 143 -1.62 9.51 13.77
C ILE A 143 -2.72 9.30 14.81
N ASP A 144 -3.73 8.48 14.51
CA ASP A 144 -4.84 8.17 15.42
C ASP A 144 -4.46 7.02 16.36
N GLN A 145 -4.19 7.33 17.61
CA GLN A 145 -3.85 6.35 18.64
C GLN A 145 -4.92 5.25 18.80
N SER A 146 -6.20 5.58 18.61
CA SER A 146 -7.27 4.58 18.71
C SER A 146 -7.20 3.54 17.56
N ALA A 147 -6.82 3.99 16.37
CA ALA A 147 -6.61 3.11 15.22
C ALA A 147 -5.39 2.18 15.43
N ILE A 148 -4.32 2.67 16.05
CA ILE A 148 -3.15 1.87 16.42
C ILE A 148 -3.54 0.72 17.35
N VAL A 149 -4.35 0.98 18.37
CA VAL A 149 -4.85 -0.06 19.27
C VAL A 149 -5.58 -1.15 18.51
N ILE A 150 -6.48 -0.78 17.60
CA ILE A 150 -7.22 -1.73 16.76
C ILE A 150 -6.28 -2.51 15.82
N THR A 151 -5.28 -1.86 15.27
CA THR A 151 -4.26 -2.52 14.43
C THR A 151 -3.51 -3.59 15.21
N LYS A 152 -3.06 -3.28 16.43
CA LYS A 152 -2.42 -4.26 17.32
C LYS A 152 -3.37 -5.42 17.67
N LEU A 153 -4.62 -5.12 18.01
CA LEU A 153 -5.63 -6.13 18.30
C LEU A 153 -5.88 -7.08 17.11
N ARG A 154 -5.93 -6.56 15.87
CA ARG A 154 -6.07 -7.37 14.67
C ARG A 154 -4.87 -8.31 14.47
N LEU A 155 -3.65 -7.79 14.65
CA LEU A 155 -2.44 -8.60 14.53
C LEU A 155 -2.37 -9.68 15.62
N ILE A 156 -2.77 -9.37 16.86
CA ILE A 156 -2.86 -10.34 17.94
C ILE A 156 -3.93 -11.42 17.60
N LYS A 157 -5.11 -11.01 17.14
CA LYS A 157 -6.14 -11.95 16.71
C LYS A 157 -5.62 -12.89 15.63
N TRP A 158 -4.95 -12.35 14.61
CA TRP A 158 -4.35 -13.14 13.54
C TRP A 158 -3.26 -14.09 14.04
N LEU A 159 -2.39 -13.62 14.95
CA LEU A 159 -1.37 -14.45 15.60
C LEU A 159 -1.99 -15.66 16.29
N LEU A 160 -3.06 -15.46 17.05
CA LEU A 160 -3.71 -16.48 17.87
C LEU A 160 -4.64 -17.42 17.09
N SER A 161 -5.00 -17.09 15.85
CA SER A 161 -6.03 -17.83 15.08
C SER A 161 -5.62 -19.23 14.60
N SER A 162 -4.34 -19.61 14.68
CA SER A 162 -3.86 -20.85 14.05
C SER A 162 -3.45 -21.95 15.00
N ASP A 163 -3.43 -21.74 16.33
CA ASP A 163 -2.88 -22.72 17.25
C ASP A 163 -3.49 -22.63 18.67
N PHE A 164 -4.77 -22.94 18.75
CA PHE A 164 -5.53 -22.87 20.02
C PHE A 164 -4.92 -23.70 21.15
N ASN A 165 -4.25 -24.81 20.85
CA ASN A 165 -3.69 -25.69 21.87
C ASN A 165 -2.41 -25.10 22.48
N ASN A 166 -1.52 -24.54 21.66
CA ASN A 166 -0.30 -23.86 22.15
C ASN A 166 -0.62 -22.49 22.77
N VAL A 167 -1.60 -21.76 22.22
CA VAL A 167 -2.09 -20.50 22.81
C VAL A 167 -2.65 -20.72 24.21
N ASN A 168 -3.39 -21.80 24.45
CA ASN A 168 -3.85 -22.18 25.80
C ASN A 168 -2.71 -22.41 26.76
N TYR A 169 -1.58 -22.99 26.34
CA TYR A 169 -0.39 -23.17 27.19
C TYR A 169 0.21 -21.85 27.63
N TYR A 170 0.34 -20.87 26.74
CA TYR A 170 0.82 -19.52 27.09
C TYR A 170 -0.17 -18.77 27.97
N ILE A 171 -1.47 -18.89 27.74
CA ILE A 171 -2.50 -18.19 28.53
C ILE A 171 -2.80 -18.90 29.87
N LEU A 172 -2.67 -20.23 29.97
CA LEU A 172 -2.92 -20.99 31.19
C LEU A 172 -1.88 -20.73 32.29
N ASN A 173 -0.67 -20.32 31.91
CA ASN A 173 0.35 -19.90 32.89
C ASN A 173 0.01 -18.55 33.55
N PHE A 174 -1.05 -17.84 33.07
CA PHE A 174 -1.55 -16.60 33.66
C PHE A 174 -2.80 -16.84 34.48
N LYS A 175 -2.63 -16.98 35.78
CA LYS A 175 -3.69 -17.27 36.78
C LYS A 175 -4.82 -16.23 36.87
N SER A 176 -4.76 -15.09 36.17
CA SER A 176 -5.81 -14.07 36.21
C SER A 176 -5.90 -13.22 34.94
N PHE A 177 -6.56 -13.70 33.90
CA PHE A 177 -6.99 -12.82 32.80
C PHE A 177 -8.22 -11.99 33.30
N LYS A 178 -7.94 -11.02 34.16
CA LYS A 178 -8.94 -10.03 34.63
C LYS A 178 -8.79 -8.66 33.93
N SER A 179 -7.77 -8.50 33.08
CA SER A 179 -7.43 -7.21 32.50
C SER A 179 -7.83 -7.18 31.03
N THR A 180 -8.66 -6.20 30.67
CA THR A 180 -8.99 -5.78 29.32
C THR A 180 -7.87 -4.92 28.68
N ASN A 181 -6.66 -4.91 29.29
CA ASN A 181 -5.55 -4.08 28.85
C ASN A 181 -4.74 -4.81 27.76
N ILE A 182 -4.68 -4.23 26.56
CA ILE A 182 -3.92 -4.74 25.41
C ILE A 182 -2.42 -4.86 25.71
N ASP A 183 -1.86 -3.92 26.50
CA ASP A 183 -0.43 -3.91 26.79
C ASP A 183 -0.02 -5.14 27.60
N HIS A 184 -0.86 -5.60 28.50
CA HIS A 184 -0.64 -6.84 29.23
C HIS A 184 -0.66 -8.07 28.32
N VAL A 185 -1.54 -8.10 27.30
CA VAL A 185 -1.55 -9.18 26.28
C VAL A 185 -0.26 -9.15 25.45
N ILE A 186 0.20 -7.98 25.06
CA ILE A 186 1.46 -7.79 24.30
C ILE A 186 2.65 -8.29 25.11
N GLU A 187 2.71 -7.96 26.39
CA GLU A 187 3.75 -8.39 27.31
C GLU A 187 3.76 -9.91 27.47
N ILE A 188 2.59 -10.54 27.69
CA ILE A 188 2.43 -11.99 27.80
C ILE A 188 2.93 -12.71 26.54
N LEU A 189 2.53 -12.23 25.38
CA LEU A 189 2.93 -12.81 24.11
C LEU A 189 4.37 -12.44 23.72
N ASN A 190 4.99 -11.52 24.48
CA ASN A 190 6.33 -10.99 24.21
C ASN A 190 6.52 -10.62 22.74
N ILE A 191 5.60 -9.76 22.22
CA ILE A 191 5.59 -9.32 20.81
C ILE A 191 6.07 -7.88 20.72
N LYS A 192 6.98 -7.62 19.78
CA LYS A 192 7.39 -6.27 19.40
C LYS A 192 6.67 -5.83 18.14
N PHE A 193 5.91 -4.73 18.24
CA PHE A 193 5.29 -4.10 17.07
C PHE A 193 6.11 -2.92 16.57
N ASN A 194 6.33 -2.82 15.26
CA ASN A 194 6.93 -1.64 14.63
C ASN A 194 5.81 -0.72 14.12
N ILE A 195 4.95 -0.27 15.03
CA ILE A 195 3.81 0.61 14.75
C ILE A 195 4.04 1.92 15.50
N TYR A 196 4.10 3.02 14.76
CA TYR A 196 4.49 4.33 15.26
C TYR A 196 3.29 5.26 15.28
N ASN A 197 3.20 6.12 16.34
CA ASN A 197 2.20 7.16 16.46
C ASN A 197 2.85 8.53 16.25
N LEU A 198 3.10 8.86 14.97
CA LEU A 198 3.82 10.08 14.58
C LEU A 198 3.12 10.75 13.39
N ASP A 199 3.39 12.04 13.19
CA ASP A 199 3.09 12.68 11.91
C ASP A 199 4.03 12.12 10.83
N PHE A 200 3.47 11.37 9.88
CA PHE A 200 4.26 10.71 8.82
C PHE A 200 5.07 11.69 7.99
N LEU A 201 4.56 12.89 7.78
CA LEU A 201 5.17 13.88 6.91
C LEU A 201 6.27 14.69 7.61
N LEU A 202 6.13 14.92 8.92
CA LEU A 202 7.03 15.82 9.64
C LEU A 202 7.93 15.13 10.67
N GLU A 203 7.48 14.04 11.28
CA GLU A 203 8.14 13.43 12.45
C GLU A 203 8.66 12.02 12.19
N PHE A 204 7.99 11.28 11.29
CA PHE A 204 8.38 9.88 11.04
C PHE A 204 9.74 9.82 10.37
N ASP A 205 10.70 9.18 11.04
CA ASP A 205 12.02 8.86 10.53
C ASP A 205 12.34 7.39 10.77
N SER A 206 12.95 6.74 9.79
CA SER A 206 13.25 5.31 9.82
C SER A 206 14.25 4.96 8.72
N ASP A 207 14.90 3.79 8.86
CA ASP A 207 15.58 3.15 7.73
C ASP A 207 14.61 2.91 6.58
N LYS A 208 15.18 2.76 5.38
CA LYS A 208 14.41 2.54 4.15
C LYS A 208 13.62 1.23 4.17
N PHE A 209 12.61 1.17 3.31
CA PHE A 209 11.71 0.03 3.14
C PHE A 209 11.85 -0.58 1.74
N ASP A 210 11.56 -1.87 1.64
CA ASP A 210 11.57 -2.59 0.37
C ASP A 210 10.22 -2.52 -0.34
N ILE A 211 9.13 -2.45 0.44
CA ILE A 211 7.78 -2.27 -0.06
C ILE A 211 7.06 -1.23 0.79
N ILE A 212 6.36 -0.30 0.14
CA ILE A 212 5.43 0.62 0.79
C ILE A 212 4.05 0.44 0.15
N VAL A 213 3.03 0.19 0.97
CA VAL A 213 1.67 -0.05 0.49
C VAL A 213 0.65 0.54 1.45
N GLY A 214 -0.40 1.17 0.93
CA GLY A 214 -1.42 1.77 1.78
C GLY A 214 -2.41 2.65 1.03
N ASN A 215 -3.25 3.34 1.81
CA ASN A 215 -4.21 4.33 1.34
C ASN A 215 -4.04 5.62 2.14
N PRO A 216 -3.21 6.58 1.70
CA PRO A 216 -2.96 7.83 2.41
C PRO A 216 -4.22 8.71 2.50
N PRO A 217 -4.28 9.67 3.44
CA PRO A 217 -5.43 10.55 3.60
C PRO A 217 -5.57 11.51 2.41
N TYR A 218 -6.82 11.72 1.92
CA TYR A 218 -7.15 12.63 0.82
C TYR A 218 -7.64 13.97 1.38
N VAL A 219 -6.73 14.89 1.66
CA VAL A 219 -7.05 16.20 2.23
C VAL A 219 -6.54 17.31 1.32
N GLU A 220 -7.46 17.99 0.66
CA GLU A 220 -7.13 19.15 -0.17
C GLU A 220 -6.51 20.28 0.67
N ASN A 221 -5.48 20.95 0.16
CA ASN A 221 -4.77 22.05 0.82
C ASN A 221 -5.71 23.11 1.42
N LYS A 222 -6.81 23.45 0.73
CA LYS A 222 -7.78 24.44 1.22
C LYS A 222 -8.48 24.04 2.52
N ARG A 223 -8.57 22.75 2.83
CA ARG A 223 -9.18 22.21 4.06
C ARG A 223 -8.22 22.17 5.26
N ILE A 224 -6.93 22.26 5.02
CA ILE A 224 -5.91 22.34 6.07
C ILE A 224 -5.97 23.74 6.65
N LYS A 225 -6.40 23.88 7.91
CA LYS A 225 -6.53 25.19 8.58
C LYS A 225 -5.20 25.67 9.17
N ASP A 226 -4.34 24.77 9.58
CA ASP A 226 -3.05 25.06 10.19
C ASP A 226 -2.07 25.64 9.14
N LYS A 227 -1.77 26.94 9.32
CA LYS A 227 -0.86 27.68 8.43
C LYS A 227 0.61 27.28 8.64
N GLU A 228 0.99 27.00 9.86
CA GLU A 228 2.34 26.57 10.20
C GLU A 228 2.67 25.22 9.59
N PHE A 229 1.74 24.26 9.72
CA PHE A 229 1.83 22.96 9.09
C PHE A 229 2.00 23.08 7.56
N LYS A 230 1.18 23.93 6.90
CA LYS A 230 1.32 24.19 5.46
C LYS A 230 2.70 24.73 5.09
N THR A 231 3.23 25.63 5.91
CA THR A 231 4.56 26.22 5.68
C THR A 231 5.65 25.17 5.80
N LYS A 232 5.59 24.32 6.84
CA LYS A 232 6.52 23.19 7.02
C LYS A 232 6.48 22.24 5.83
N LEU A 233 5.29 21.88 5.33
CA LEU A 233 5.15 21.01 4.16
C LEU A 233 5.77 21.63 2.91
N ARG A 234 5.52 22.92 2.64
CA ARG A 234 6.09 23.63 1.47
C ARG A 234 7.60 23.75 1.52
N ASN A 235 8.18 23.91 2.71
CA ASN A 235 9.62 23.98 2.89
C ASN A 235 10.31 22.62 2.70
N ARG A 236 9.60 21.51 2.95
CA ARG A 236 10.16 20.17 2.93
C ARG A 236 9.91 19.42 1.62
N TYR A 237 8.74 19.61 0.99
CA TYR A 237 8.27 18.78 -0.12
C TYR A 237 8.06 19.60 -1.39
N GLN A 238 8.61 19.11 -2.51
CA GLN A 238 8.42 19.73 -3.82
C GLN A 238 6.97 19.62 -4.30
N SER A 239 6.27 18.51 -3.94
CA SER A 239 4.88 18.27 -4.29
C SER A 239 3.89 19.16 -3.51
N ALA A 240 4.33 19.83 -2.43
CA ALA A 240 3.52 20.84 -1.73
C ALA A 240 3.36 22.14 -2.56
N TYR A 241 3.01 21.98 -3.83
CA TYR A 241 2.94 23.03 -4.84
C TYR A 241 1.50 23.39 -5.18
N ARG A 242 1.18 24.69 -5.23
CA ARG A 242 -0.17 25.22 -5.52
C ARG A 242 -1.24 24.66 -4.55
N LEU A 243 -2.35 24.16 -5.09
CA LEU A 243 -3.49 23.60 -4.35
C LEU A 243 -3.39 22.07 -4.24
N TYR A 244 -2.31 21.59 -3.67
CA TYR A 244 -2.03 20.17 -3.52
C TYR A 244 -3.06 19.42 -2.67
N ASP A 245 -3.04 18.09 -2.77
CA ASP A 245 -3.69 17.16 -1.84
C ASP A 245 -2.61 16.48 -0.98
N LEU A 246 -2.89 16.18 0.30
CA LEU A 246 -1.92 15.53 1.19
C LEU A 246 -1.44 14.18 0.66
N SER A 247 -2.28 13.46 -0.06
CA SER A 247 -1.92 12.14 -0.58
C SER A 247 -0.71 12.16 -1.51
N ILE A 248 -0.49 13.26 -2.28
CA ILE A 248 0.70 13.37 -3.12
C ILE A 248 1.97 13.70 -2.32
N ILE A 249 1.84 14.35 -1.16
CA ILE A 249 2.97 14.56 -0.26
C ILE A 249 3.33 13.23 0.44
N PHE A 250 2.33 12.44 0.82
CA PHE A 250 2.55 11.05 1.27
C PHE A 250 3.26 10.22 0.21
N LEU A 251 2.91 10.38 -1.07
CA LEU A 251 3.58 9.70 -2.18
C LEU A 251 5.06 10.11 -2.28
N GLU A 252 5.38 11.43 -2.23
CA GLU A 252 6.76 11.92 -2.23
C GLU A 252 7.53 11.38 -1.04
N ARG A 253 6.97 11.48 0.19
CA ARG A 253 7.60 10.95 1.40
C ARG A 253 7.82 9.44 1.33
N SER A 254 6.87 8.70 0.79
CA SER A 254 7.01 7.26 0.59
C SER A 254 8.14 6.93 -0.40
N LEU A 255 8.29 7.70 -1.49
CA LEU A 255 9.44 7.55 -2.38
C LEU A 255 10.76 7.82 -1.68
N GLU A 256 10.83 8.86 -0.83
CA GLU A 256 12.03 9.13 -0.04
C GLU A 256 12.41 7.92 0.83
N LEU A 257 11.44 7.30 1.49
CA LEU A 257 11.63 6.17 2.41
C LEU A 257 11.83 4.82 1.72
N LEU A 258 11.67 4.74 0.41
CA LEU A 258 11.82 3.51 -0.35
C LEU A 258 13.30 3.25 -0.68
N ASN A 259 13.75 2.00 -0.56
CA ASN A 259 15.06 1.55 -1.08
C ASN A 259 15.12 1.75 -2.60
N ILE A 260 16.32 1.97 -3.15
CA ILE A 260 16.53 1.82 -4.59
C ILE A 260 16.26 0.35 -4.95
N GLY A 261 15.42 0.13 -5.96
CA GLY A 261 14.91 -1.19 -6.30
C GLY A 261 13.67 -1.63 -5.50
N GLY A 262 13.26 -0.84 -4.51
CA GLY A 262 12.03 -1.07 -3.73
C GLY A 262 10.75 -0.72 -4.49
N TYR A 263 9.61 -1.17 -3.99
CA TYR A 263 8.31 -1.09 -4.66
C TYR A 263 7.29 -0.33 -3.83
N LEU A 264 6.44 0.41 -4.50
CA LEU A 264 5.35 1.16 -3.87
C LEU A 264 4.03 0.85 -4.56
N SER A 265 2.95 0.71 -3.78
CA SER A 265 1.58 0.64 -4.30
C SER A 265 0.64 1.40 -3.39
N LEU A 266 0.14 2.55 -3.85
CA LEU A 266 -0.77 3.40 -3.08
C LEU A 266 -2.08 3.63 -3.82
N ILE A 267 -3.18 3.76 -3.04
CA ILE A 267 -4.44 4.29 -3.57
C ILE A 267 -4.38 5.81 -3.50
N LEU A 268 -4.62 6.48 -4.62
CA LEU A 268 -4.48 7.94 -4.74
C LEU A 268 -5.60 8.53 -5.57
N PRO A 269 -6.03 9.78 -5.33
CA PRO A 269 -6.89 10.50 -6.26
C PRO A 269 -6.18 10.71 -7.61
N ASN A 270 -6.86 10.48 -8.73
CA ASN A 270 -6.24 10.55 -10.07
C ASN A 270 -5.91 11.96 -10.54
N LYS A 271 -6.47 13.01 -9.91
CA LYS A 271 -6.33 14.41 -10.35
C LYS A 271 -4.88 14.85 -10.54
N PHE A 272 -3.93 14.39 -9.72
CA PHE A 272 -2.53 14.78 -9.85
C PHE A 272 -1.89 14.32 -11.17
N LEU A 273 -2.49 13.34 -11.86
CA LEU A 273 -1.98 12.85 -13.15
C LEU A 273 -2.10 13.89 -14.26
N SER A 274 -3.07 14.83 -14.16
CA SER A 274 -3.32 15.85 -15.19
C SER A 274 -3.34 17.29 -14.67
N ALA A 275 -3.74 17.53 -13.42
CA ALA A 275 -3.87 18.89 -12.88
C ALA A 275 -2.50 19.57 -12.65
N ASP A 276 -2.50 20.92 -12.66
CA ASP A 276 -1.30 21.73 -12.49
C ASP A 276 -0.54 21.51 -11.19
N TYR A 277 -1.25 21.28 -10.09
CA TYR A 277 -0.60 21.03 -8.80
C TYR A 277 0.21 19.72 -8.79
N GLY A 278 -0.11 18.78 -9.70
CA GLY A 278 0.59 17.51 -9.83
C GLY A 278 1.91 17.58 -10.61
N ILE A 279 2.28 18.74 -11.19
CA ILE A 279 3.43 18.84 -12.10
C ILE A 279 4.74 18.42 -11.43
N LYS A 280 4.94 18.82 -10.17
CA LYS A 280 6.16 18.50 -9.41
C LYS A 280 6.26 17.02 -9.06
N ILE A 281 5.15 16.43 -8.58
CA ILE A 281 5.13 15.00 -8.24
C ILE A 281 5.25 14.14 -9.50
N ARG A 282 4.63 14.51 -10.65
CA ARG A 282 4.81 13.79 -11.91
C ARG A 282 6.26 13.80 -12.37
N SER A 283 6.93 14.97 -12.28
CA SER A 283 8.36 15.05 -12.59
C SER A 283 9.21 14.17 -11.69
N LEU A 284 8.92 14.13 -10.38
CA LEU A 284 9.61 13.26 -9.43
C LEU A 284 9.42 11.78 -9.80
N LEU A 285 8.18 11.36 -10.03
CA LEU A 285 7.85 9.97 -10.41
C LEU A 285 8.60 9.54 -11.68
N LEU A 286 8.61 10.39 -12.70
CA LEU A 286 9.25 10.09 -13.97
C LEU A 286 10.78 10.04 -13.87
N ASN A 287 11.38 10.79 -12.93
CA ASN A 287 12.82 10.87 -12.75
C ASN A 287 13.38 9.81 -11.79
N GLU A 288 12.60 9.36 -10.80
CA GLU A 288 13.08 8.50 -9.71
C GLU A 288 12.42 7.12 -9.68
N SER A 289 11.47 6.86 -10.58
CA SER A 289 10.76 5.58 -10.57
C SER A 289 10.37 5.07 -11.94
N GLU A 290 10.24 3.77 -12.04
CA GLU A 290 9.57 3.06 -13.10
C GLU A 290 8.12 2.83 -12.69
N ILE A 291 7.17 3.50 -13.36
CA ILE A 291 5.74 3.27 -13.14
C ILE A 291 5.39 1.92 -13.77
N LYS A 292 5.00 0.96 -12.94
CA LYS A 292 4.65 -0.40 -13.38
C LYS A 292 3.20 -0.48 -13.85
N GLU A 293 2.28 -0.01 -13.02
CA GLU A 293 0.85 -0.09 -13.30
C GLU A 293 0.11 1.12 -12.74
N ILE A 294 -0.89 1.58 -13.48
CA ILE A 294 -1.94 2.49 -13.02
C ILE A 294 -3.26 1.79 -13.21
N ILE A 295 -3.96 1.51 -12.11
CA ILE A 295 -5.23 0.81 -12.14
C ILE A 295 -6.34 1.78 -11.77
N ASN A 296 -7.21 2.10 -12.73
CA ASN A 296 -8.35 2.97 -12.51
C ASN A 296 -9.48 2.17 -11.84
N ILE A 297 -9.81 2.57 -10.61
CA ILE A 297 -10.87 1.99 -9.78
C ILE A 297 -11.97 3.01 -9.47
N SER A 298 -11.97 4.15 -10.15
CA SER A 298 -12.93 5.24 -9.91
C SER A 298 -14.39 4.87 -10.19
N SER A 299 -14.63 3.89 -11.06
CA SER A 299 -15.97 3.39 -11.40
C SER A 299 -16.51 2.38 -10.40
N LEU A 300 -15.72 1.92 -9.44
CA LEU A 300 -16.18 0.96 -8.44
C LEU A 300 -17.19 1.60 -7.49
N SER A 301 -18.30 0.91 -7.22
CA SER A 301 -19.42 1.41 -6.41
C SER A 301 -19.02 1.85 -5.00
N VAL A 302 -18.00 1.25 -4.43
CA VAL A 302 -17.49 1.56 -3.07
C VAL A 302 -16.89 2.95 -2.95
N PHE A 303 -16.55 3.60 -4.07
CA PHE A 303 -16.01 4.96 -4.13
C PHE A 303 -16.97 6.00 -4.70
N GLN A 304 -18.17 5.59 -5.16
CA GLN A 304 -19.13 6.49 -5.83
C GLN A 304 -19.62 7.66 -4.94
N ASN A 305 -19.57 7.49 -3.62
CA ASN A 305 -19.95 8.55 -2.67
C ASN A 305 -18.80 9.49 -2.30
N ALA A 306 -17.57 9.21 -2.73
CA ALA A 306 -16.43 10.07 -2.56
C ALA A 306 -16.28 10.92 -3.84
N ALA A 307 -16.20 12.25 -3.72
CA ALA A 307 -15.90 13.15 -4.85
C ALA A 307 -14.44 12.97 -5.39
N THR A 308 -13.89 11.79 -5.19
CA THR A 308 -12.52 11.40 -5.55
C THR A 308 -12.59 10.26 -6.55
N TYR A 309 -11.77 10.35 -7.58
CA TYR A 309 -11.62 9.32 -8.61
C TYR A 309 -10.35 8.52 -8.31
N PRO A 310 -10.41 7.46 -7.48
CA PRO A 310 -9.21 6.77 -7.02
C PRO A 310 -8.60 5.91 -8.13
N ILE A 311 -7.27 5.85 -8.07
CA ILE A 311 -6.43 4.92 -8.81
C ILE A 311 -5.55 4.15 -7.84
N ILE A 312 -5.03 2.99 -8.26
CA ILE A 312 -3.91 2.31 -7.63
C ILE A 312 -2.69 2.60 -8.49
N LEU A 313 -1.69 3.26 -7.91
CA LEU A 313 -0.41 3.52 -8.55
C LEU A 313 0.61 2.53 -8.00
N SER A 314 1.20 1.69 -8.87
CA SER A 314 2.29 0.78 -8.52
C SER A 314 3.55 1.15 -9.28
N LEU A 315 4.68 1.27 -8.58
CA LEU A 315 5.95 1.67 -9.14
C LEU A 315 7.14 0.97 -8.47
N LYS A 316 8.30 1.03 -9.12
CA LYS A 316 9.60 0.64 -8.58
C LYS A 316 10.52 1.85 -8.52
N LYS A 317 11.15 2.12 -7.37
CA LYS A 317 12.16 3.18 -7.26
C LYS A 317 13.43 2.78 -8.01
N THR A 318 13.94 3.66 -8.85
CA THR A 318 15.14 3.39 -9.64
C THR A 318 15.89 4.69 -9.98
N ASN A 319 17.21 4.61 -10.04
CA ASN A 319 18.05 5.70 -10.55
C ASN A 319 18.35 5.54 -12.05
N GLN A 320 17.90 4.45 -12.67
CA GLN A 320 18.13 4.16 -14.08
C GLN A 320 16.79 4.11 -14.81
N ILE A 321 16.46 5.21 -15.46
CA ILE A 321 15.26 5.30 -16.28
C ILE A 321 15.64 4.83 -17.70
N LYS A 322 15.30 3.58 -17.99
CA LYS A 322 15.29 3.03 -19.36
C LYS A 322 13.89 3.20 -19.93
N GLU A 323 13.75 3.01 -21.24
CA GLU A 323 12.43 2.87 -21.86
C GLU A 323 11.64 1.78 -21.13
N LYS A 324 10.61 2.19 -20.42
CA LYS A 324 9.78 1.33 -19.58
C LYS A 324 8.32 1.46 -19.94
N GLU A 325 7.66 0.32 -20.01
CA GLU A 325 6.26 0.25 -20.35
C GLU A 325 5.39 0.44 -19.10
N ILE A 326 4.45 1.38 -19.19
CA ILE A 326 3.40 1.60 -18.18
C ILE A 326 2.18 0.81 -18.59
N VAL A 327 1.62 0.04 -17.66
CA VAL A 327 0.39 -0.72 -17.86
C VAL A 327 -0.78 0.02 -17.23
N ILE A 328 -1.81 0.32 -18.00
CA ILE A 328 -3.05 0.94 -17.48
C ILE A 328 -4.20 -0.06 -17.60
N LYS A 329 -4.92 -0.24 -16.49
CA LYS A 329 -6.10 -1.10 -16.39
C LYS A 329 -7.27 -0.31 -15.83
N SER A 330 -8.49 -0.59 -16.28
CA SER A 330 -9.71 0.03 -15.76
C SER A 330 -10.75 -1.02 -15.42
N TYR A 331 -11.18 -1.03 -14.16
CA TYR A 331 -12.19 -1.95 -13.65
C TYR A 331 -13.50 -1.21 -13.36
N LYS A 332 -14.62 -1.82 -13.76
CA LYS A 332 -15.98 -1.29 -13.52
C LYS A 332 -16.69 -1.96 -12.36
N LYS A 333 -16.28 -3.19 -12.01
CA LYS A 333 -16.86 -3.98 -10.92
C LYS A 333 -15.76 -4.58 -10.04
N ILE A 334 -16.01 -4.71 -8.75
CA ILE A 334 -15.09 -5.37 -7.80
C ILE A 334 -14.86 -6.83 -8.22
N SER A 335 -15.88 -7.53 -8.71
CA SER A 335 -15.74 -8.91 -9.19
C SER A 335 -14.76 -9.06 -10.36
N GLU A 336 -14.67 -8.06 -11.23
CA GLU A 336 -13.69 -8.05 -12.33
C GLU A 336 -12.26 -7.93 -11.79
N LEU A 337 -12.07 -7.06 -10.79
CA LEU A 337 -10.79 -6.86 -10.11
C LEU A 337 -10.34 -8.13 -9.38
N VAL A 338 -11.23 -8.73 -8.58
CA VAL A 338 -10.92 -9.92 -7.76
C VAL A 338 -10.63 -11.15 -8.62
N ASN A 339 -11.39 -11.34 -9.71
CA ASN A 339 -11.25 -12.50 -10.59
C ASN A 339 -10.19 -12.32 -11.68
N ASN A 340 -9.41 -11.22 -11.66
CA ASN A 340 -8.45 -10.89 -12.72
C ASN A 340 -9.09 -11.02 -14.12
N ALA A 341 -10.31 -10.50 -14.27
CA ALA A 341 -11.03 -10.58 -15.54
C ALA A 341 -10.18 -9.97 -16.67
N LYS A 342 -10.29 -10.55 -17.87
CA LYS A 342 -9.70 -9.92 -19.06
C LYS A 342 -10.41 -8.60 -19.31
N ILE A 343 -9.70 -7.50 -19.07
CA ILE A 343 -10.15 -6.14 -19.31
C ILE A 343 -9.29 -5.49 -20.36
N MET A 344 -9.78 -4.39 -20.91
CA MET A 344 -8.97 -3.54 -21.78
C MET A 344 -7.75 -3.06 -21.01
N THR A 345 -6.58 -3.41 -21.51
CA THR A 345 -5.30 -3.02 -20.94
C THR A 345 -4.56 -2.18 -21.96
N LEU A 346 -4.13 -0.99 -21.54
CA LEU A 346 -3.35 -0.08 -22.36
C LEU A 346 -1.89 -0.18 -21.97
N TYR A 347 -1.02 -0.07 -22.96
CA TYR A 347 0.42 -0.11 -22.81
C TYR A 347 1.02 1.12 -23.48
N PHE A 348 1.89 1.83 -22.80
CA PHE A 348 2.68 2.89 -23.41
C PHE A 348 4.03 3.07 -22.74
N ASN A 349 4.99 3.61 -23.47
CA ASN A 349 6.33 3.85 -22.93
C ASN A 349 6.34 5.11 -22.05
N GLN A 350 6.96 5.01 -20.86
CA GLN A 350 7.10 6.14 -19.94
C GLN A 350 7.74 7.37 -20.58
N SER A 351 8.68 7.19 -21.51
CA SER A 351 9.31 8.26 -22.25
C SER A 351 8.35 9.07 -23.15
N GLN A 352 7.19 8.51 -23.53
CA GLN A 352 6.19 9.24 -24.31
C GLN A 352 5.58 10.42 -23.54
N ILE A 353 5.62 10.36 -22.20
CA ILE A 353 5.11 11.42 -21.33
C ILE A 353 5.93 12.71 -21.47
N ASP A 354 7.19 12.61 -21.82
CA ASP A 354 8.06 13.79 -21.99
C ASP A 354 7.59 14.71 -23.12
N TYR A 355 6.85 14.18 -24.10
CA TYR A 355 6.25 14.95 -25.19
C TYR A 355 4.92 15.61 -24.80
N LEU A 356 4.32 15.22 -23.67
CA LEU A 356 3.03 15.75 -23.24
C LEU A 356 3.18 17.02 -22.40
N PRO A 357 2.30 18.02 -22.57
CA PRO A 357 2.39 19.27 -21.82
C PRO A 357 2.33 19.00 -20.31
N SER A 358 3.21 19.68 -19.57
CA SER A 358 3.31 19.55 -18.11
C SER A 358 3.47 18.10 -17.64
N LYS A 359 4.00 17.20 -18.49
CA LYS A 359 4.18 15.78 -18.19
C LYS A 359 2.89 15.09 -17.70
N VAL A 360 1.77 15.40 -18.31
CA VAL A 360 0.47 14.76 -18.03
C VAL A 360 0.58 13.25 -18.24
N ILE A 361 0.07 12.47 -17.29
CA ILE A 361 0.01 11.01 -17.39
C ILE A 361 -1.44 10.63 -17.74
N PRO A 362 -1.77 10.37 -19.01
CA PRO A 362 -3.12 10.03 -19.41
C PRO A 362 -3.47 8.60 -18.99
N ILE A 363 -4.74 8.42 -18.59
CA ILE A 363 -5.29 7.09 -18.25
C ILE A 363 -6.36 6.65 -19.26
N SER A 364 -6.27 7.15 -20.49
CA SER A 364 -7.17 6.85 -21.61
C SER A 364 -6.42 6.25 -22.78
N ASP A 365 -7.14 5.65 -23.72
CA ASP A 365 -6.65 5.01 -24.94
C ASP A 365 -6.07 5.98 -25.98
N ASN A 366 -6.26 7.29 -25.78
CA ASN A 366 -5.82 8.32 -26.72
C ASN A 366 -4.32 8.71 -26.60
N ILE A 367 -3.54 8.02 -25.77
CA ILE A 367 -2.14 8.43 -25.50
C ILE A 367 -1.28 8.46 -26.76
N ASN A 368 -1.42 7.48 -27.65
CA ASN A 368 -0.64 7.43 -28.88
C ASN A 368 -0.98 8.60 -29.82
N LEU A 369 -2.27 8.96 -29.93
CA LEU A 369 -2.72 10.11 -30.66
C LEU A 369 -2.19 11.42 -30.05
N LEU A 370 -2.33 11.57 -28.73
CA LEU A 370 -1.85 12.76 -28.02
C LEU A 370 -0.33 12.89 -28.19
N THR A 371 0.42 11.83 -28.00
CA THR A 371 1.89 11.84 -28.18
C THR A 371 2.25 12.22 -29.63
N PHE A 372 1.56 11.67 -30.62
CA PHE A 372 1.78 12.01 -32.03
C PHE A 372 1.50 13.52 -32.27
N LEU A 373 0.37 14.03 -31.77
CA LEU A 373 -0.01 15.43 -31.95
C LEU A 373 1.02 16.36 -31.30
N PHE A 374 1.37 16.15 -30.02
CA PHE A 374 2.30 17.03 -29.32
C PHE A 374 3.77 16.88 -29.76
N LYS A 375 4.14 15.76 -30.35
CA LYS A 375 5.48 15.56 -30.92
C LYS A 375 5.65 16.27 -32.28
N ASN A 376 4.59 16.32 -33.10
CA ASN A 376 4.67 16.76 -34.48
C ASN A 376 4.06 18.14 -34.73
N PHE A 377 3.23 18.65 -33.81
CA PHE A 377 2.56 19.93 -33.97
C PHE A 377 2.86 20.83 -32.78
N LYS A 378 3.15 22.12 -33.07
CA LYS A 378 3.26 23.14 -32.02
C LYS A 378 1.92 23.35 -31.35
N GLY A 379 1.93 23.53 -30.02
CA GLY A 379 0.73 23.94 -29.30
C GLY A 379 0.23 25.31 -29.74
N LEU A 380 -1.07 25.57 -29.62
CA LEU A 380 -1.65 26.87 -29.97
C LEU A 380 -0.94 28.02 -29.24
N ASP A 381 -0.55 27.81 -27.98
CA ASP A 381 0.19 28.81 -27.17
C ASP A 381 1.55 29.18 -27.75
N GLU A 382 2.21 28.24 -28.42
CA GLU A 382 3.49 28.53 -29.11
C GLU A 382 3.27 29.19 -30.48
N THR A 383 2.15 28.86 -31.13
CA THR A 383 1.81 29.42 -32.44
C THR A 383 1.39 30.90 -32.33
N PHE A 384 0.79 31.29 -31.19
CA PHE A 384 0.33 32.69 -30.96
C PHE A 384 1.31 33.55 -30.15
N LYS A 385 2.45 33.03 -29.72
CA LYS A 385 3.49 33.85 -29.05
C LYS A 385 4.23 34.81 -29.99
N ASP A 386 4.17 34.55 -31.26
CA ASP A 386 4.82 35.33 -32.31
C ASP A 386 3.85 36.27 -33.07
N LEU A 387 2.56 36.34 -32.61
CA LEU A 387 1.55 37.30 -33.06
C LEU A 387 1.23 38.34 -31.98
#